data_7b921673fe63d1d466d696d9e8c4b17d
#
_entry.id   7b921673fe63d1d466d696d9e8c4b17d
#
_cell.length_a   1.000
_cell.length_b   1.000
_cell.length_c   1.000
_cell.angle_alpha   90.00
_cell.angle_beta   90.00
_cell.angle_gamma   90.00
#
_symmetry.space_group_name_H-M   'P 1'
#
loop_
_entity.id
_entity.type
_entity.pdbx_description
1 polymer ?
#
loop_
_entity_poly.entity_id
_entity_poly.type
_entity_poly.pdbx_seq_one_letter_code
_entity_poly.pdbx_strand_id
1 'polypeptide(L)'
;MSKSICFYFQVHQPYNLRTYRFFDVGKRHFYNDEYRNRTEMRRLADRCYLPMNEVLMEQIKKYGDKVKFAFYFSGQAIEQMQQYAPDALESFKELVKTGNIEVVAGTYGHSLASLHNLDVFKKQVTEHKILMKETFGVIPKTFINTEFIYSNEIGADVAEMGFNLMVTEGAKHVLGWKSPNYLYANSINPKLKLLLRNYKLSDDITFNFEKDMLSTESFVEKLNEINEEVVNICVDYNNFGDRHDASTGILEFMKYLPEKIFANTDFEYAKPIEMIDKLQTMSIFDAPIPLSCMEEERDLSAWMGNDLQDDALQTLYSCASKVKRSKDEDLIRDWNALQDAHHFYSLCTKYSNVSP
;
A
#
# COMPACT_ATOMS: atom_id res chain seq x y z
N MET A 1 -12.52 -2.43 26.92
CA MET A 1 -11.33 -2.91 26.19
C MET A 1 -10.67 -1.69 25.58
N SER A 2 -9.33 -1.58 25.59
CA SER A 2 -8.64 -0.51 24.88
C SER A 2 -8.93 -0.62 23.39
N LYS A 3 -9.17 0.51 22.72
CA LYS A 3 -9.35 0.59 21.29
C LYS A 3 -7.98 0.54 20.60
N SER A 4 -7.89 0.01 19.39
CA SER A 4 -6.64 -0.11 18.66
C SER A 4 -6.59 0.82 17.44
N ILE A 5 -5.43 1.45 17.19
CA ILE A 5 -5.16 2.18 15.96
C ILE A 5 -3.97 1.51 15.25
N CYS A 6 -4.17 1.16 13.99
CA CYS A 6 -3.15 0.60 13.12
C CYS A 6 -2.82 1.59 12.02
N PHE A 7 -1.56 2.01 11.93
CA PHE A 7 -1.04 2.83 10.84
C PHE A 7 -0.30 1.95 9.84
N TYR A 8 -0.73 2.03 8.58
CA TYR A 8 -0.13 1.35 7.44
C TYR A 8 0.47 2.36 6.50
N PHE A 9 1.73 2.17 6.16
CA PHE A 9 2.44 2.98 5.20
C PHE A 9 2.76 2.16 3.96
N GLN A 10 2.35 2.66 2.81
CA GLN A 10 2.72 2.09 1.52
C GLN A 10 3.97 2.81 0.99
N VAL A 11 5.04 2.06 0.78
CA VAL A 11 6.28 2.54 0.14
C VAL A 11 6.33 1.92 -1.25
N HIS A 12 5.94 2.70 -2.22
CA HIS A 12 5.93 2.30 -3.62
C HIS A 12 6.44 3.43 -4.51
N GLN A 13 7.24 3.06 -5.52
CA GLN A 13 7.69 3.95 -6.57
C GLN A 13 7.74 3.17 -7.88
N PRO A 14 6.90 3.51 -8.87
CA PRO A 14 6.92 2.86 -10.18
C PRO A 14 8.20 3.18 -10.93
N TYR A 15 8.59 2.31 -11.87
CA TYR A 15 9.60 2.68 -12.86
C TYR A 15 9.01 3.64 -13.89
N ASN A 16 9.69 4.74 -14.12
CA ASN A 16 9.35 5.66 -15.21
C ASN A 16 9.76 5.05 -16.55
N LEU A 17 8.81 4.97 -17.48
CA LEU A 17 9.05 4.47 -18.80
C LEU A 17 9.58 5.58 -19.72
N ARG A 18 10.50 5.21 -20.63
CA ARG A 18 10.93 6.10 -21.70
C ARG A 18 9.86 6.23 -22.77
N THR A 19 9.90 7.33 -23.50
CA THR A 19 9.18 7.43 -24.76
C THR A 19 9.69 6.35 -25.72
N TYR A 20 8.84 5.37 -26.05
CA TYR A 20 9.14 4.26 -26.93
C TYR A 20 8.32 4.41 -28.21
N ARG A 21 9.01 4.46 -29.37
CA ARG A 21 8.36 4.70 -30.65
C ARG A 21 8.27 3.41 -31.45
N PHE A 22 7.34 3.35 -32.39
CA PHE A 22 7.18 2.21 -33.30
C PHE A 22 8.51 1.77 -33.94
N PHE A 23 9.37 2.71 -34.36
CA PHE A 23 10.67 2.41 -34.97
C PHE A 23 11.73 1.88 -33.99
N ASP A 24 11.47 1.89 -32.69
CA ASP A 24 12.35 1.32 -31.67
C ASP A 24 12.06 -0.17 -31.44
N VAL A 25 10.90 -0.67 -31.89
CA VAL A 25 10.46 -2.07 -31.73
C VAL A 25 11.48 -3.01 -32.39
N GLY A 26 11.99 -3.96 -31.61
CA GLY A 26 12.99 -4.93 -32.02
C GLY A 26 14.39 -4.38 -32.25
N LYS A 27 14.65 -3.09 -31.98
CA LYS A 27 15.96 -2.46 -32.13
C LYS A 27 16.56 -1.95 -30.85
N ARG A 28 15.74 -1.62 -29.86
CA ARG A 28 16.14 -1.10 -28.56
C ARG A 28 15.32 -1.81 -27.47
N HIS A 29 16.00 -2.16 -26.39
CA HIS A 29 15.41 -2.87 -25.23
C HIS A 29 15.59 -2.07 -23.93
N PHE A 30 15.78 -0.75 -24.03
CA PHE A 30 15.87 0.15 -22.87
C PHE A 30 14.50 0.81 -22.68
N TYR A 31 13.67 0.22 -21.82
CA TYR A 31 12.29 0.67 -21.61
C TYR A 31 12.18 1.70 -20.48
N ASN A 32 13.12 1.69 -19.54
CA ASN A 32 13.09 2.55 -18.36
C ASN A 32 13.88 3.85 -18.58
N ASP A 33 13.40 4.94 -18.00
CA ASP A 33 14.12 6.22 -17.89
C ASP A 33 14.97 6.23 -16.62
N GLU A 34 16.19 5.72 -16.71
CA GLU A 34 17.09 5.60 -15.56
C GLU A 34 17.44 6.94 -14.93
N TYR A 35 17.54 8.02 -15.73
CA TYR A 35 17.82 9.35 -15.19
C TYR A 35 16.66 9.83 -14.32
N ARG A 36 15.43 9.71 -14.82
CA ARG A 36 14.23 10.08 -14.09
C ARG A 36 14.05 9.22 -12.85
N ASN A 37 14.20 7.90 -12.97
CA ASN A 37 14.11 6.97 -11.83
C ASN A 37 15.10 7.32 -10.71
N ARG A 38 16.36 7.57 -11.06
CA ARG A 38 17.39 8.01 -10.11
C ARG A 38 17.03 9.32 -9.44
N THR A 39 16.63 10.31 -10.22
CA THR A 39 16.32 11.66 -9.72
C THR A 39 15.12 11.65 -8.78
N GLU A 40 14.06 10.94 -9.16
CA GLU A 40 12.84 10.86 -8.35
C GLU A 40 13.06 10.04 -7.09
N MET A 41 13.72 8.87 -7.18
CA MET A 41 14.00 8.06 -5.99
C MET A 41 14.88 8.83 -5.00
N ARG A 42 15.92 9.55 -5.47
CA ARG A 42 16.75 10.36 -4.58
C ARG A 42 15.97 11.50 -3.94
N ARG A 43 15.13 12.19 -4.73
CA ARG A 43 14.25 13.25 -4.24
C ARG A 43 13.29 12.74 -3.15
N LEU A 44 12.64 11.59 -3.37
CA LEU A 44 11.78 10.95 -2.38
C LEU A 44 12.55 10.55 -1.11
N ALA A 45 13.74 9.98 -1.28
CA ALA A 45 14.58 9.62 -0.15
C ALA A 45 14.92 10.85 0.71
N ASP A 46 15.35 11.96 0.07
CA ASP A 46 15.81 13.15 0.79
C ASP A 46 14.67 13.96 1.42
N ARG A 47 13.52 14.04 0.74
CA ARG A 47 12.40 14.90 1.19
C ARG A 47 11.37 14.17 2.04
N CYS A 48 11.25 12.84 1.86
CA CYS A 48 10.20 12.04 2.49
C CYS A 48 10.77 10.93 3.36
N TYR A 49 11.50 9.95 2.77
CA TYR A 49 11.80 8.71 3.48
C TYR A 49 12.73 8.95 4.69
N LEU A 50 13.85 9.62 4.50
CA LEU A 50 14.80 9.86 5.59
C LEU A 50 14.20 10.74 6.70
N PRO A 51 13.57 11.91 6.41
CA PRO A 51 12.99 12.74 7.45
C PRO A 51 11.86 12.04 8.22
N MET A 52 10.98 11.32 7.51
CA MET A 52 9.87 10.64 8.17
C MET A 52 10.35 9.43 8.98
N ASN A 53 11.36 8.68 8.50
CA ASN A 53 11.97 7.60 9.25
C ASN A 53 12.63 8.10 10.54
N GLU A 54 13.23 9.30 10.52
CA GLU A 54 13.77 9.95 11.72
C GLU A 54 12.65 10.25 12.73
N VAL A 55 11.52 10.81 12.28
CA VAL A 55 10.33 11.05 13.12
C VAL A 55 9.85 9.76 13.78
N LEU A 56 9.69 8.68 13.00
CA LEU A 56 9.23 7.40 13.54
C LEU A 56 10.25 6.79 14.52
N MET A 57 11.55 6.91 14.23
CA MET A 57 12.60 6.42 15.11
C MET A 57 12.63 7.21 16.44
N GLU A 58 12.45 8.53 16.41
CA GLU A 58 12.30 9.35 17.62
C GLU A 58 11.11 8.91 18.46
N GLN A 59 9.96 8.64 17.84
CA GLN A 59 8.78 8.14 18.53
C GLN A 59 9.01 6.78 19.17
N ILE A 60 9.65 5.84 18.46
CA ILE A 60 9.97 4.52 18.99
C ILE A 60 10.95 4.65 20.17
N LYS A 61 11.97 5.51 20.08
CA LYS A 61 12.88 5.78 21.21
C LYS A 61 12.17 6.39 22.42
N LYS A 62 11.21 7.29 22.18
CA LYS A 62 10.48 7.98 23.26
C LYS A 62 9.43 7.11 23.95
N TYR A 63 8.70 6.30 23.17
CA TYR A 63 7.51 5.58 23.64
C TYR A 63 7.67 4.06 23.72
N GLY A 64 8.77 3.50 23.19
CA GLY A 64 9.02 2.05 23.18
C GLY A 64 7.91 1.29 22.45
N ASP A 65 7.48 0.18 23.04
CA ASP A 65 6.47 -0.72 22.48
C ASP A 65 5.05 -0.11 22.38
N LYS A 66 4.86 1.11 22.90
CA LYS A 66 3.57 1.80 22.82
C LYS A 66 3.25 2.35 21.42
N VAL A 67 4.25 2.54 20.55
CA VAL A 67 4.05 2.95 19.16
C VAL A 67 4.42 1.80 18.25
N LYS A 68 3.55 1.51 17.28
CA LYS A 68 3.70 0.42 16.32
C LYS A 68 3.17 0.85 14.97
N PHE A 69 3.81 0.39 13.90
CA PHE A 69 3.44 0.74 12.53
C PHE A 69 3.51 -0.50 11.64
N ALA A 70 2.86 -0.44 10.48
CA ALA A 70 2.94 -1.45 9.45
C ALA A 70 3.42 -0.84 8.14
N PHE A 71 4.27 -1.57 7.40
CA PHE A 71 4.79 -1.14 6.11
C PHE A 71 4.60 -2.20 5.05
N TYR A 72 4.06 -1.79 3.92
CA TYR A 72 4.20 -2.49 2.65
C TYR A 72 5.27 -1.81 1.82
N PHE A 73 6.23 -2.58 1.32
CA PHE A 73 7.26 -2.14 0.38
C PHE A 73 7.07 -2.89 -0.92
N SER A 74 6.85 -2.21 -2.04
CA SER A 74 6.87 -2.91 -3.32
C SER A 74 8.29 -3.38 -3.67
N GLY A 75 8.41 -4.46 -4.43
CA GLY A 75 9.71 -4.94 -4.90
C GLY A 75 10.44 -3.89 -5.72
N GLN A 76 9.72 -3.18 -6.59
CA GLN A 76 10.28 -2.08 -7.40
C GLN A 76 10.84 -0.94 -6.54
N ALA A 77 10.17 -0.57 -5.45
CA ALA A 77 10.69 0.45 -4.54
C ALA A 77 11.97 -0.01 -3.83
N ILE A 78 12.03 -1.27 -3.40
CA ILE A 78 13.24 -1.85 -2.80
C ILE A 78 14.40 -1.85 -3.81
N GLU A 79 14.19 -2.31 -5.04
CA GLU A 79 15.20 -2.33 -6.10
C GLU A 79 15.74 -0.92 -6.39
N GLN A 80 14.83 0.06 -6.54
CA GLN A 80 15.23 1.44 -6.78
C GLN A 80 15.97 2.07 -5.58
N MET A 81 15.56 1.78 -4.34
CA MET A 81 16.29 2.21 -3.17
C MET A 81 17.68 1.57 -3.09
N GLN A 82 17.82 0.26 -3.38
CA GLN A 82 19.13 -0.42 -3.42
C GLN A 82 20.08 0.26 -4.40
N GLN A 83 19.57 0.70 -5.55
CA GLN A 83 20.37 1.28 -6.61
C GLN A 83 20.65 2.77 -6.43
N TYR A 84 19.67 3.57 -5.97
CA TYR A 84 19.73 5.03 -6.02
C TYR A 84 19.69 5.73 -4.66
N ALA A 85 19.21 5.04 -3.61
CA ALA A 85 19.06 5.59 -2.26
C ALA A 85 19.29 4.53 -1.17
N PRO A 86 20.50 3.89 -1.14
CA PRO A 86 20.78 2.81 -0.18
C PRO A 86 20.72 3.28 1.28
N ASP A 87 20.98 4.54 1.55
CA ASP A 87 20.83 5.17 2.86
C ASP A 87 19.37 5.18 3.35
N ALA A 88 18.42 5.45 2.46
CA ALA A 88 17.00 5.35 2.79
C ALA A 88 16.59 3.90 3.09
N LEU A 89 17.05 2.93 2.29
CA LEU A 89 16.79 1.53 2.57
C LEU A 89 17.35 1.08 3.92
N GLU A 90 18.56 1.52 4.25
CA GLU A 90 19.17 1.18 5.55
C GLU A 90 18.37 1.80 6.70
N SER A 91 17.88 3.03 6.57
CA SER A 91 17.02 3.66 7.59
C SER A 91 15.71 2.89 7.81
N PHE A 92 15.09 2.34 6.77
CA PHE A 92 13.95 1.43 6.91
C PHE A 92 14.32 0.11 7.61
N LYS A 93 15.48 -0.46 7.29
CA LYS A 93 15.95 -1.67 8.00
C LYS A 93 16.16 -1.42 9.48
N GLU A 94 16.72 -0.26 9.87
CA GLU A 94 16.86 0.12 11.27
C GLU A 94 15.51 0.24 11.97
N LEU A 95 14.48 0.82 11.32
CA LEU A 95 13.14 0.85 11.86
C LEU A 95 12.57 -0.57 12.08
N VAL A 96 12.71 -1.47 11.10
CA VAL A 96 12.22 -2.85 11.22
C VAL A 96 12.94 -3.62 12.34
N LYS A 97 14.24 -3.42 12.51
CA LYS A 97 15.05 -4.04 13.61
C LYS A 97 14.56 -3.68 15.01
N THR A 98 13.86 -2.56 15.19
CA THR A 98 13.30 -2.19 16.50
C THR A 98 12.27 -3.16 17.03
N GLY A 99 11.65 -3.93 16.15
CA GLY A 99 10.52 -4.80 16.49
C GLY A 99 9.15 -4.09 16.53
N ASN A 100 9.10 -2.76 16.38
CA ASN A 100 7.85 -1.98 16.39
C ASN A 100 7.15 -1.96 15.03
N ILE A 101 7.82 -2.41 13.98
CA ILE A 101 7.30 -2.41 12.62
C ILE A 101 6.81 -3.80 12.22
N GLU A 102 5.62 -3.89 11.64
CA GLU A 102 5.15 -5.06 10.91
C GLU A 102 5.40 -4.84 9.42
N VAL A 103 6.16 -5.75 8.80
CA VAL A 103 6.29 -5.79 7.34
C VAL A 103 5.15 -6.60 6.77
N VAL A 104 4.40 -6.03 5.82
CA VAL A 104 3.19 -6.59 5.22
C VAL A 104 3.49 -7.12 3.83
N ALA A 105 2.92 -8.26 3.47
CA ALA A 105 3.03 -8.82 2.11
C ALA A 105 2.10 -8.11 1.13
N GLY A 106 2.49 -8.10 -0.13
CA GLY A 106 1.67 -7.66 -1.26
C GLY A 106 2.17 -8.25 -2.57
N THR A 107 1.80 -7.67 -3.70
CA THR A 107 2.37 -8.02 -5.00
C THR A 107 3.76 -7.40 -5.15
N TYR A 108 4.69 -8.12 -5.80
CA TYR A 108 6.06 -7.63 -6.00
C TYR A 108 6.10 -6.31 -6.80
N GLY A 109 5.39 -6.28 -7.93
CA GLY A 109 5.38 -5.16 -8.87
C GLY A 109 4.25 -4.17 -8.65
N HIS A 110 3.58 -4.15 -7.50
CA HIS A 110 2.37 -3.33 -7.30
C HIS A 110 1.36 -3.49 -8.45
N SER A 111 1.09 -4.75 -8.82
CA SER A 111 0.41 -5.12 -10.05
C SER A 111 -1.08 -5.40 -9.88
N LEU A 112 -1.81 -5.36 -11.00
CA LEU A 112 -3.23 -5.76 -11.07
C LEU A 112 -3.40 -7.27 -11.34
N ALA A 113 -2.37 -8.09 -11.11
CA ALA A 113 -2.38 -9.52 -11.41
C ALA A 113 -3.51 -10.29 -10.71
N SER A 114 -3.95 -9.86 -9.54
CA SER A 114 -5.09 -10.45 -8.81
C SER A 114 -6.43 -10.42 -9.60
N LEU A 115 -6.56 -9.50 -10.56
CA LEU A 115 -7.73 -9.35 -11.41
C LEU A 115 -7.65 -10.13 -12.74
N HIS A 116 -6.43 -10.49 -13.18
CA HIS A 116 -6.21 -10.96 -14.55
C HIS A 116 -5.56 -12.35 -14.64
N ASN A 117 -4.69 -12.72 -13.69
CA ASN A 117 -3.95 -13.97 -13.78
C ASN A 117 -3.50 -14.47 -12.40
N LEU A 118 -4.20 -15.47 -11.89
CA LEU A 118 -3.96 -16.03 -10.56
C LEU A 118 -2.55 -16.62 -10.39
N ASP A 119 -2.00 -17.26 -11.44
CA ASP A 119 -0.64 -17.84 -11.36
C ASP A 119 0.42 -16.75 -11.23
N VAL A 120 0.25 -15.64 -11.96
CA VAL A 120 1.13 -14.48 -11.88
C VAL A 120 0.98 -13.81 -10.52
N PHE A 121 -0.24 -13.67 -10.03
CA PHE A 121 -0.52 -13.13 -8.70
C PHE A 121 0.17 -13.94 -7.59
N LYS A 122 -0.04 -15.25 -7.55
CA LYS A 122 0.59 -16.16 -6.57
C LYS A 122 2.13 -16.12 -6.67
N LYS A 123 2.68 -16.04 -7.89
CA LYS A 123 4.11 -15.91 -8.10
C LYS A 123 4.66 -14.61 -7.52
N GLN A 124 4.05 -13.45 -7.86
CA GLN A 124 4.50 -12.15 -7.34
C GLN A 124 4.44 -12.06 -5.81
N VAL A 125 3.38 -12.60 -5.18
CA VAL A 125 3.27 -12.65 -3.72
C VAL A 125 4.39 -13.52 -3.11
N THR A 126 4.71 -14.64 -3.75
CA THR A 126 5.81 -15.52 -3.29
C THR A 126 7.16 -14.82 -3.39
N GLU A 127 7.45 -14.19 -4.53
CA GLU A 127 8.69 -13.43 -4.76
C GLU A 127 8.81 -12.27 -3.77
N HIS A 128 7.71 -11.56 -3.52
CA HIS A 128 7.67 -10.50 -2.52
C HIS A 128 8.00 -11.00 -1.10
N LYS A 129 7.43 -12.13 -0.67
CA LYS A 129 7.75 -12.73 0.64
C LYS A 129 9.24 -13.09 0.76
N ILE A 130 9.84 -13.60 -0.32
CA ILE A 130 11.29 -13.91 -0.37
C ILE A 130 12.09 -12.63 -0.22
N LEU A 131 11.76 -11.59 -1.01
CA LEU A 131 12.44 -10.31 -0.96
C LEU A 131 12.37 -9.67 0.45
N MET A 132 11.20 -9.71 1.11
CA MET A 132 11.05 -9.18 2.48
C MET A 132 11.92 -9.94 3.47
N LYS A 133 12.02 -11.27 3.33
CA LYS A 133 12.91 -12.09 4.16
C LYS A 133 14.38 -11.74 3.93
N GLU A 134 14.79 -11.57 2.69
CA GLU A 134 16.18 -11.22 2.34
C GLU A 134 16.55 -9.80 2.77
N THR A 135 15.64 -8.84 2.60
CA THR A 135 15.89 -7.42 2.88
C THR A 135 15.81 -7.10 4.37
N PHE A 136 14.78 -7.59 5.05
CA PHE A 136 14.44 -7.24 6.43
C PHE A 136 14.55 -8.38 7.44
N GLY A 137 14.80 -9.60 7.00
CA GLY A 137 14.83 -10.80 7.86
C GLY A 137 13.45 -11.28 8.33
N VAL A 138 12.36 -10.75 7.77
CA VAL A 138 10.97 -10.98 8.23
C VAL A 138 10.16 -11.72 7.17
N ILE A 139 9.36 -12.70 7.60
CA ILE A 139 8.35 -13.33 6.75
C ILE A 139 6.99 -12.68 7.06
N PRO A 140 6.42 -11.93 6.12
CA PRO A 140 5.13 -11.26 6.32
C PRO A 140 3.99 -12.25 6.58
N LYS A 141 3.08 -11.88 7.49
CA LYS A 141 1.89 -12.68 7.85
C LYS A 141 0.57 -11.99 7.47
N THR A 142 0.58 -10.68 7.35
CA THR A 142 -0.54 -9.86 6.88
C THR A 142 -0.36 -9.56 5.41
N PHE A 143 -1.45 -9.47 4.66
CA PHE A 143 -1.47 -9.18 3.24
C PHE A 143 -2.20 -7.87 2.92
N ILE A 144 -1.65 -7.09 2.00
CA ILE A 144 -2.32 -5.95 1.36
C ILE A 144 -2.22 -6.15 -0.15
N ASN A 145 -3.35 -6.07 -0.85
CA ASN A 145 -3.32 -6.07 -2.31
C ASN A 145 -3.05 -4.65 -2.84
N THR A 146 -2.56 -4.58 -4.07
CA THR A 146 -2.41 -3.34 -4.83
C THR A 146 -3.68 -2.50 -4.71
N GLU A 147 -3.53 -1.21 -4.33
CA GLU A 147 -4.62 -0.24 -4.18
C GLU A 147 -5.80 -0.76 -3.34
N PHE A 148 -5.51 -1.62 -2.36
CA PHE A 148 -6.50 -2.27 -1.50
C PHE A 148 -7.59 -3.03 -2.26
N ILE A 149 -7.30 -3.46 -3.51
CA ILE A 149 -8.25 -4.20 -4.35
C ILE A 149 -8.65 -5.50 -3.65
N TYR A 150 -9.96 -5.70 -3.58
CA TYR A 150 -10.55 -6.86 -2.92
C TYR A 150 -11.84 -7.28 -3.62
N SER A 151 -12.03 -8.59 -3.72
CA SER A 151 -13.31 -9.27 -3.87
C SER A 151 -13.33 -10.51 -2.99
N ASN A 152 -14.47 -11.17 -2.89
CA ASN A 152 -14.58 -12.42 -2.15
C ASN A 152 -13.60 -13.48 -2.65
N GLU A 153 -13.46 -13.59 -3.97
CA GLU A 153 -12.57 -14.55 -4.64
C GLU A 153 -11.11 -14.21 -4.38
N ILE A 154 -10.72 -12.94 -4.52
CA ILE A 154 -9.34 -12.50 -4.21
C ILE A 154 -9.00 -12.82 -2.75
N GLY A 155 -9.93 -12.57 -1.83
CA GLY A 155 -9.75 -12.96 -0.43
C GLY A 155 -9.58 -14.47 -0.24
N ALA A 156 -10.36 -15.30 -0.94
CA ALA A 156 -10.20 -16.76 -0.90
C ALA A 156 -8.84 -17.21 -1.42
N ASP A 157 -8.36 -16.63 -2.55
CA ASP A 157 -7.02 -16.90 -3.09
C ASP A 157 -5.90 -16.50 -2.13
N VAL A 158 -6.06 -15.36 -1.44
CA VAL A 158 -5.09 -14.90 -0.40
C VAL A 158 -5.07 -15.88 0.79
N ALA A 159 -6.23 -16.39 1.21
CA ALA A 159 -6.30 -17.42 2.23
C ALA A 159 -5.61 -18.74 1.81
N GLU A 160 -5.76 -19.15 0.54
CA GLU A 160 -5.07 -20.32 -0.01
C GLU A 160 -3.55 -20.16 -0.04
N MET A 161 -3.05 -18.93 -0.19
CA MET A 161 -1.62 -18.61 -0.09
C MET A 161 -1.09 -18.62 1.36
N GLY A 162 -1.94 -18.96 2.33
CA GLY A 162 -1.58 -19.15 3.74
C GLY A 162 -1.62 -17.90 4.60
N PHE A 163 -2.26 -16.82 4.15
CA PHE A 163 -2.50 -15.65 4.98
C PHE A 163 -3.77 -15.81 5.82
N ASN A 164 -3.73 -15.29 7.05
CA ASN A 164 -4.87 -15.27 7.96
C ASN A 164 -5.47 -13.87 8.13
N LEU A 165 -4.78 -12.85 7.67
CA LEU A 165 -5.17 -11.46 7.75
C LEU A 165 -4.89 -10.73 6.44
N MET A 166 -5.89 -9.99 5.97
CA MET A 166 -5.76 -9.06 4.84
C MET A 166 -6.32 -7.70 5.22
N VAL A 167 -5.67 -6.65 4.73
CA VAL A 167 -6.17 -5.28 4.84
C VAL A 167 -6.73 -4.87 3.49
N THR A 168 -7.93 -4.29 3.49
CA THR A 168 -8.63 -3.84 2.27
C THR A 168 -9.41 -2.56 2.52
N GLU A 169 -10.03 -2.02 1.47
CA GLU A 169 -10.82 -0.78 1.55
C GLU A 169 -12.13 -1.01 2.31
N GLY A 170 -12.50 -0.02 3.15
CA GLY A 170 -13.78 0.03 3.85
C GLY A 170 -14.88 0.72 3.06
N ALA A 171 -15.11 0.30 1.81
CA ALA A 171 -16.03 0.95 0.89
C ALA A 171 -17.46 1.01 1.43
N LYS A 172 -18.02 2.23 1.53
CA LYS A 172 -19.33 2.47 2.14
C LYS A 172 -20.47 1.75 1.41
N HIS A 173 -20.40 1.64 0.08
CA HIS A 173 -21.45 0.99 -0.71
C HIS A 173 -21.54 -0.53 -0.45
N VAL A 174 -20.43 -1.16 -0.02
CA VAL A 174 -20.38 -2.58 0.39
C VAL A 174 -20.74 -2.73 1.86
N LEU A 175 -20.23 -1.84 2.73
CA LEU A 175 -20.53 -1.87 4.17
C LEU A 175 -21.98 -1.52 4.49
N GLY A 176 -22.62 -0.66 3.68
CA GLY A 176 -23.93 -0.12 3.98
C GLY A 176 -23.94 0.69 5.26
N TRP A 177 -24.64 0.21 6.29
CA TRP A 177 -24.71 0.83 7.61
C TRP A 177 -23.61 0.38 8.57
N LYS A 178 -22.83 -0.66 8.22
CA LYS A 178 -21.75 -1.18 9.07
C LYS A 178 -20.56 -0.22 9.09
N SER A 179 -19.81 -0.24 10.19
CA SER A 179 -18.57 0.54 10.34
C SER A 179 -17.36 -0.22 9.84
N PRO A 180 -16.36 0.43 9.22
CA PRO A 180 -15.09 -0.22 8.86
C PRO A 180 -14.21 -0.54 10.09
N ASN A 181 -14.59 -0.09 11.27
CA ASN A 181 -13.76 -0.10 12.47
C ASN A 181 -13.93 -1.38 13.32
N TYR A 182 -14.20 -2.50 12.67
CA TYR A 182 -14.30 -3.83 13.28
C TYR A 182 -13.47 -4.86 12.51
N LEU A 183 -13.23 -6.02 13.12
CA LEU A 183 -12.65 -7.17 12.45
C LEU A 183 -13.75 -7.92 11.69
N TYR A 184 -13.52 -8.16 10.41
CA TYR A 184 -14.41 -8.91 9.52
C TYR A 184 -13.80 -10.25 9.10
N ALA A 185 -14.58 -11.07 8.39
CA ALA A 185 -14.08 -12.28 7.73
C ALA A 185 -14.50 -12.30 6.27
N ASN A 186 -13.68 -12.96 5.43
CA ASN A 186 -14.01 -13.22 4.03
C ASN A 186 -15.24 -14.13 3.92
N SER A 187 -16.12 -13.88 2.96
CA SER A 187 -17.39 -14.62 2.80
C SER A 187 -17.22 -16.04 2.29
N ILE A 188 -16.18 -16.30 1.49
CA ILE A 188 -15.87 -17.63 0.94
C ILE A 188 -14.99 -18.43 1.89
N ASN A 189 -13.95 -17.82 2.46
CA ASN A 189 -13.04 -18.46 3.39
C ASN A 189 -12.94 -17.68 4.72
N PRO A 190 -13.80 -17.95 5.70
CA PRO A 190 -13.85 -17.18 6.97
C PRO A 190 -12.60 -17.29 7.85
N LYS A 191 -11.63 -18.16 7.49
CA LYS A 191 -10.32 -18.19 8.16
C LYS A 191 -9.52 -16.92 7.90
N LEU A 192 -9.68 -16.33 6.70
CA LEU A 192 -9.10 -15.03 6.39
C LEU A 192 -9.88 -13.94 7.11
N LYS A 193 -9.22 -13.23 8.01
CA LYS A 193 -9.73 -12.03 8.66
C LYS A 193 -9.42 -10.80 7.82
N LEU A 194 -10.29 -9.80 7.94
CA LEU A 194 -10.20 -8.56 7.17
C LEU A 194 -10.22 -7.38 8.10
N LEU A 195 -9.23 -6.52 8.00
CA LEU A 195 -9.21 -5.18 8.55
C LEU A 195 -9.52 -4.19 7.43
N LEU A 196 -10.45 -3.30 7.69
CA LEU A 196 -10.93 -2.38 6.68
C LEU A 196 -10.36 -0.99 6.89
N ARG A 197 -9.85 -0.38 5.83
CA ARG A 197 -9.34 0.99 5.84
C ARG A 197 -10.44 1.95 6.28
N ASN A 198 -10.16 2.77 7.28
CA ASN A 198 -10.98 3.93 7.57
C ASN A 198 -10.65 5.02 6.54
N TYR A 199 -11.42 5.05 5.45
CA TYR A 199 -11.13 5.93 4.32
C TYR A 199 -11.21 7.41 4.72
N LYS A 200 -12.14 7.81 5.60
CA LYS A 200 -12.30 9.21 6.00
C LYS A 200 -11.03 9.75 6.65
N LEU A 201 -10.55 9.10 7.70
CA LEU A 201 -9.34 9.54 8.39
C LEU A 201 -8.08 9.37 7.54
N SER A 202 -8.03 8.35 6.69
CA SER A 202 -6.90 8.15 5.77
C SER A 202 -6.89 9.23 4.68
N ASP A 203 -8.05 9.57 4.12
CA ASP A 203 -8.20 10.60 3.08
C ASP A 203 -7.98 12.01 3.64
N ASP A 204 -8.31 12.25 4.93
CA ASP A 204 -7.96 13.49 5.62
C ASP A 204 -6.45 13.74 5.61
N ILE A 205 -5.64 12.72 5.87
CA ILE A 205 -4.18 12.83 5.79
C ILE A 205 -3.71 12.93 4.34
N THR A 206 -4.28 12.13 3.44
CA THR A 206 -3.77 12.00 2.07
C THR A 206 -4.17 13.17 1.17
N PHE A 207 -5.42 13.61 1.23
CA PHE A 207 -5.99 14.56 0.27
C PHE A 207 -6.40 15.90 0.87
N ASN A 208 -6.76 15.91 2.15
CA ASN A 208 -7.38 17.06 2.79
C ASN A 208 -6.46 17.75 3.80
N PHE A 209 -5.22 17.26 3.99
CA PHE A 209 -4.32 17.77 5.03
C PHE A 209 -4.16 19.30 4.97
N GLU A 210 -3.80 19.84 3.81
CA GLU A 210 -3.64 21.29 3.62
C GLU A 210 -4.98 22.01 3.43
N LYS A 211 -5.90 21.37 2.70
CA LYS A 211 -7.21 21.94 2.38
C LYS A 211 -8.03 22.23 3.62
N ASP A 212 -8.06 21.28 4.56
CA ASP A 212 -8.83 21.36 5.79
C ASP A 212 -7.98 21.83 6.98
N MET A 213 -6.71 22.21 6.72
CA MET A 213 -5.73 22.57 7.75
C MET A 213 -5.73 21.57 8.91
N LEU A 214 -5.59 20.29 8.57
CA LEU A 214 -5.67 19.19 9.53
C LEU A 214 -4.59 19.35 10.60
N SER A 215 -5.01 19.56 11.85
CA SER A 215 -4.12 19.58 13.01
C SER A 215 -4.15 18.25 13.74
N THR A 216 -3.14 18.01 14.57
CA THR A 216 -3.09 16.84 15.45
C THR A 216 -4.29 16.80 16.39
N GLU A 217 -4.72 17.96 16.89
CA GLU A 217 -5.87 18.10 17.78
C GLU A 217 -7.17 17.73 17.06
N SER A 218 -7.42 18.30 15.88
CA SER A 218 -8.64 18.02 15.11
C SER A 218 -8.72 16.57 14.65
N PHE A 219 -7.58 15.94 14.34
CA PHE A 219 -7.53 14.50 14.02
C PHE A 219 -7.89 13.65 15.23
N VAL A 220 -7.37 13.99 16.42
CA VAL A 220 -7.66 13.29 17.67
C VAL A 220 -9.13 13.47 18.08
N GLU A 221 -9.73 14.64 17.86
CA GLU A 221 -11.17 14.86 18.06
C GLU A 221 -12.01 13.92 17.20
N LYS A 222 -11.70 13.82 15.89
CA LYS A 222 -12.36 12.86 14.97
C LYS A 222 -12.16 11.40 15.42
N LEU A 223 -10.98 11.07 15.94
CA LEU A 223 -10.70 9.74 16.45
C LEU A 223 -11.54 9.42 17.69
N ASN A 224 -11.78 10.39 18.59
CA ASN A 224 -12.61 10.25 19.78
C ASN A 224 -14.10 10.03 19.48
N GLU A 225 -14.59 10.44 18.31
CA GLU A 225 -15.96 10.17 17.89
C GLU A 225 -16.18 8.68 17.55
N ILE A 226 -15.10 7.91 17.34
CA ILE A 226 -15.15 6.49 17.01
C ILE A 226 -15.27 5.66 18.27
N ASN A 227 -16.36 4.91 18.38
CA ASN A 227 -16.65 4.06 19.55
C ASN A 227 -16.26 2.59 19.34
N GLU A 228 -15.91 2.20 18.13
CA GLU A 228 -15.59 0.85 17.74
C GLU A 228 -14.19 0.43 18.17
N GLU A 229 -13.80 -0.80 17.81
CA GLU A 229 -12.66 -1.50 18.41
C GLU A 229 -11.31 -1.20 17.75
N VAL A 230 -11.30 -0.94 16.41
CA VAL A 230 -10.05 -0.77 15.65
C VAL A 230 -10.21 0.27 14.55
N VAL A 231 -9.21 1.14 14.41
CA VAL A 231 -9.12 2.12 13.32
C VAL A 231 -7.88 1.81 12.49
N ASN A 232 -8.07 1.63 11.18
CA ASN A 232 -6.99 1.34 10.25
C ASN A 232 -6.75 2.57 9.36
N ILE A 233 -5.63 3.24 9.56
CA ILE A 233 -5.17 4.40 8.79
C ILE A 233 -4.16 3.90 7.75
N CYS A 234 -4.52 4.00 6.48
CA CYS A 234 -3.68 3.50 5.39
C CYS A 234 -3.36 4.65 4.43
N VAL A 235 -2.09 4.98 4.32
CA VAL A 235 -1.61 6.13 3.55
C VAL A 235 -0.32 5.80 2.81
N ASP A 236 -0.12 6.46 1.68
CA ASP A 236 1.16 6.41 0.98
C ASP A 236 2.22 7.15 1.79
N TYR A 237 3.41 6.55 1.89
CA TYR A 237 4.51 7.17 2.62
C TYR A 237 4.98 8.47 1.97
N ASN A 238 4.78 8.59 0.65
CA ASN A 238 5.09 9.80 -0.11
C ASN A 238 4.26 11.03 0.30
N ASN A 239 3.19 10.84 1.07
CA ASN A 239 2.45 11.98 1.64
C ASN A 239 3.31 12.83 2.57
N PHE A 240 4.35 12.27 3.20
CA PHE A 240 5.12 12.92 4.26
C PHE A 240 6.41 13.56 3.72
N GLY A 241 6.29 14.62 2.96
CA GLY A 241 7.39 15.41 2.41
C GLY A 241 7.43 15.52 0.89
N ASP A 242 6.63 14.73 0.17
CA ASP A 242 6.51 14.83 -1.29
C ASP A 242 5.14 15.36 -1.73
N ARG A 243 4.05 14.65 -1.44
CA ARG A 243 2.71 15.16 -1.74
C ARG A 243 2.39 16.40 -0.90
N HIS A 244 2.65 16.33 0.41
CA HIS A 244 2.61 17.45 1.32
C HIS A 244 4.04 17.81 1.68
N ASP A 245 4.52 18.99 1.24
CA ASP A 245 5.87 19.46 1.56
C ASP A 245 6.06 19.58 3.08
N ALA A 246 7.28 19.38 3.58
CA ALA A 246 7.56 19.48 5.01
C ALA A 246 7.14 20.83 5.62
N SER A 247 7.15 21.92 4.84
CA SER A 247 6.69 23.25 5.29
C SER A 247 5.20 23.33 5.62
N THR A 248 4.39 22.35 5.19
CA THR A 248 2.96 22.26 5.54
C THR A 248 2.73 21.83 6.99
N GLY A 249 3.76 21.34 7.69
CA GLY A 249 3.66 20.81 9.04
C GLY A 249 3.28 19.33 9.10
N ILE A 250 3.29 18.59 7.99
CA ILE A 250 2.91 17.17 7.96
C ILE A 250 3.84 16.29 8.82
N LEU A 251 5.13 16.60 8.89
CA LEU A 251 6.08 15.88 9.72
C LEU A 251 5.86 16.18 11.21
N GLU A 252 5.59 17.43 11.57
CA GLU A 252 5.21 17.85 12.92
C GLU A 252 3.90 17.20 13.36
N PHE A 253 2.91 17.14 12.46
CA PHE A 253 1.67 16.41 12.70
C PHE A 253 1.97 14.96 13.12
N MET A 254 2.76 14.25 12.34
CA MET A 254 3.12 12.86 12.67
C MET A 254 3.95 12.79 13.96
N LYS A 255 4.88 13.71 14.18
CA LYS A 255 5.74 13.74 15.37
C LYS A 255 4.94 13.84 16.67
N TYR A 256 3.93 14.68 16.72
CA TYR A 256 3.14 14.93 17.94
C TYR A 256 1.92 14.02 18.08
N LEU A 257 1.53 13.32 17.01
CA LEU A 257 0.32 12.49 17.00
C LEU A 257 0.27 11.43 18.11
N PRO A 258 1.34 10.64 18.41
CA PRO A 258 1.28 9.67 19.50
C PRO A 258 1.04 10.28 20.86
N GLU A 259 1.68 11.42 21.15
CA GLU A 259 1.49 12.14 22.42
C GLU A 259 0.04 12.54 22.63
N LYS A 260 -0.58 13.09 21.59
CA LYS A 260 -1.98 13.54 21.65
C LYS A 260 -2.96 12.37 21.73
N ILE A 261 -2.70 11.27 21.02
CA ILE A 261 -3.50 10.04 21.11
C ILE A 261 -3.45 9.49 22.53
N PHE A 262 -2.25 9.33 23.12
CA PHE A 262 -2.11 8.78 24.48
C PHE A 262 -2.71 9.67 25.57
N ALA A 263 -2.68 10.98 25.38
CA ALA A 263 -3.19 11.93 26.37
C ALA A 263 -4.71 12.11 26.32
N ASN A 264 -5.33 11.94 25.14
CA ASN A 264 -6.70 12.39 24.92
C ASN A 264 -7.65 11.31 24.39
N THR A 265 -7.19 10.07 24.23
CA THR A 265 -8.02 8.96 23.72
C THR A 265 -7.78 7.66 24.47
N ASP A 266 -8.67 6.67 24.26
CA ASP A 266 -8.49 5.29 24.73
C ASP A 266 -7.83 4.39 23.66
N PHE A 267 -7.25 4.97 22.60
CA PHE A 267 -6.60 4.23 21.54
C PHE A 267 -5.14 3.89 21.87
N GLU A 268 -4.75 2.67 21.53
CA GLU A 268 -3.38 2.17 21.59
C GLU A 268 -2.90 1.82 20.19
N TYR A 269 -1.64 2.15 19.86
CA TYR A 269 -1.03 1.69 18.62
C TYR A 269 -0.86 0.17 18.62
N ALA A 270 -1.23 -0.46 17.52
CA ALA A 270 -1.13 -1.91 17.39
C ALA A 270 -0.62 -2.31 16.01
N LYS A 271 0.03 -3.46 15.93
CA LYS A 271 0.31 -4.11 14.65
C LYS A 271 -0.96 -4.78 14.13
N PRO A 272 -1.22 -4.74 12.83
CA PRO A 272 -2.36 -5.42 12.23
C PRO A 272 -2.52 -6.88 12.67
N ILE A 273 -1.45 -7.64 12.66
CA ILE A 273 -1.49 -9.07 13.01
C ILE A 273 -1.97 -9.34 14.43
N GLU A 274 -1.77 -8.40 15.35
CA GLU A 274 -2.21 -8.51 16.75
C GLU A 274 -3.75 -8.50 16.86
N MET A 275 -4.44 -7.98 15.85
CA MET A 275 -5.90 -7.85 15.86
C MET A 275 -6.60 -9.19 15.75
N ILE A 276 -5.96 -10.20 15.16
CA ILE A 276 -6.52 -11.57 15.10
C ILE A 276 -6.76 -12.14 16.49
N ASP A 277 -5.84 -11.89 17.43
CA ASP A 277 -5.90 -12.42 18.78
C ASP A 277 -6.68 -11.49 19.73
N LYS A 278 -6.71 -10.18 19.42
CA LYS A 278 -7.37 -9.19 20.28
C LYS A 278 -8.87 -9.06 20.02
N LEU A 279 -9.32 -9.24 18.79
CA LEU A 279 -10.68 -8.91 18.37
C LEU A 279 -11.46 -10.15 17.96
N GLN A 280 -12.76 -10.08 18.21
CA GLN A 280 -13.70 -11.06 17.65
C GLN A 280 -14.21 -10.61 16.29
N THR A 281 -14.42 -11.56 15.40
CA THR A 281 -15.00 -11.28 14.08
C THR A 281 -16.43 -10.78 14.26
N MET A 282 -16.68 -9.54 13.86
CA MET A 282 -18.01 -8.91 13.98
C MET A 282 -19.00 -9.46 12.97
N SER A 283 -18.56 -9.63 11.71
CA SER A 283 -19.41 -10.03 10.60
C SER A 283 -18.59 -10.50 9.42
N ILE A 284 -19.28 -11.00 8.41
CA ILE A 284 -18.72 -11.27 7.08
C ILE A 284 -18.71 -9.96 6.28
N PHE A 285 -17.60 -9.70 5.59
CA PHE A 285 -17.49 -8.67 4.57
C PHE A 285 -17.70 -9.31 3.20
N ASP A 286 -18.84 -9.00 2.59
CA ASP A 286 -19.29 -9.60 1.32
C ASP A 286 -19.15 -8.59 0.17
N ALA A 287 -18.14 -8.79 -0.65
CA ALA A 287 -17.84 -7.98 -1.83
C ALA A 287 -17.74 -8.88 -3.08
N PRO A 288 -18.88 -9.22 -3.70
CA PRO A 288 -18.90 -10.07 -4.90
C PRO A 288 -18.34 -9.36 -6.15
N ILE A 289 -18.29 -8.02 -6.13
CA ILE A 289 -17.69 -7.19 -7.18
C ILE A 289 -16.41 -6.57 -6.61
N PRO A 290 -15.28 -6.59 -7.35
CA PRO A 290 -14.04 -6.00 -6.88
C PRO A 290 -14.18 -4.52 -6.55
N LEU A 291 -13.62 -4.13 -5.43
CA LEU A 291 -13.51 -2.75 -4.94
C LEU A 291 -12.04 -2.33 -4.83
N SER A 292 -11.78 -1.04 -4.69
CA SER A 292 -10.45 -0.46 -4.46
C SER A 292 -10.50 0.75 -3.55
N CYS A 293 -9.34 1.34 -3.22
CA CYS A 293 -9.28 2.60 -2.46
C CYS A 293 -9.35 3.85 -3.35
N MET A 294 -9.35 3.69 -4.66
CA MET A 294 -9.24 4.81 -5.59
C MET A 294 -10.58 5.51 -5.80
N GLU A 295 -10.48 6.83 -5.87
CA GLU A 295 -11.56 7.77 -6.16
C GLU A 295 -12.79 7.62 -5.23
N GLU A 296 -13.84 8.35 -5.47
CA GLU A 296 -15.07 8.29 -4.65
C GLU A 296 -15.88 7.02 -4.88
N GLU A 297 -15.84 6.47 -6.09
CA GLU A 297 -16.61 5.29 -6.48
C GLU A 297 -16.10 4.02 -5.80
N ARG A 298 -14.83 3.98 -5.42
CA ARG A 298 -14.20 2.80 -4.81
C ARG A 298 -14.34 1.53 -5.66
N ASP A 299 -14.31 1.70 -6.97
CA ASP A 299 -14.39 0.63 -7.97
C ASP A 299 -13.05 0.45 -8.73
N LEU A 300 -13.07 -0.22 -9.87
CA LEU A 300 -11.88 -0.45 -10.70
C LEU A 300 -11.76 0.51 -11.89
N SER A 301 -12.63 1.51 -12.04
CA SER A 301 -12.66 2.38 -13.21
C SER A 301 -11.40 3.24 -13.38
N ALA A 302 -10.58 3.36 -12.33
CA ALA A 302 -9.27 3.98 -12.41
C ALA A 302 -8.28 3.23 -13.33
N TRP A 303 -8.43 1.91 -13.48
CA TRP A 303 -7.53 1.05 -14.28
C TRP A 303 -8.22 0.29 -15.40
N MET A 304 -9.53 0.14 -15.35
CA MET A 304 -10.39 -0.63 -16.26
C MET A 304 -11.62 0.18 -16.66
N GLY A 305 -11.45 1.47 -16.93
CA GLY A 305 -12.53 2.40 -17.21
C GLY A 305 -12.67 2.78 -18.68
N ASN A 306 -11.80 2.28 -19.56
CA ASN A 306 -11.85 2.53 -21.00
C ASN A 306 -11.17 1.43 -21.80
N ASP A 307 -11.51 1.37 -23.10
CA ASP A 307 -11.02 0.32 -24.03
C ASP A 307 -9.49 0.26 -24.13
N LEU A 308 -8.79 1.41 -23.97
CA LEU A 308 -7.32 1.45 -24.05
C LEU A 308 -6.69 0.76 -22.84
N GLN A 309 -7.24 0.96 -21.65
CA GLN A 309 -6.78 0.30 -20.44
C GLN A 309 -7.04 -1.21 -20.52
N ASP A 310 -8.23 -1.62 -20.96
CA ASP A 310 -8.60 -3.03 -21.09
C ASP A 310 -7.74 -3.75 -22.12
N ASP A 311 -7.49 -3.15 -23.30
CA ASP A 311 -6.61 -3.72 -24.34
C ASP A 311 -5.16 -3.86 -23.85
N ALA A 312 -4.64 -2.84 -23.17
CA ALA A 312 -3.30 -2.87 -22.60
C ALA A 312 -3.14 -3.99 -21.56
N LEU A 313 -4.08 -4.11 -20.61
CA LEU A 313 -4.08 -5.16 -19.59
C LEU A 313 -4.21 -6.56 -20.20
N GLN A 314 -5.16 -6.74 -21.11
CA GLN A 314 -5.38 -8.01 -21.79
C GLN A 314 -4.13 -8.43 -22.59
N THR A 315 -3.52 -7.50 -23.33
CA THR A 315 -2.30 -7.74 -24.11
C THR A 315 -1.16 -8.16 -23.18
N LEU A 316 -0.92 -7.42 -22.10
CA LEU A 316 0.14 -7.70 -21.15
C LEU A 316 0.01 -9.10 -20.55
N TYR A 317 -1.16 -9.44 -19.99
CA TYR A 317 -1.36 -10.73 -19.32
C TYR A 317 -1.47 -11.91 -20.30
N SER A 318 -1.90 -11.69 -21.54
CA SER A 318 -1.87 -12.72 -22.60
C SER A 318 -0.44 -13.19 -22.92
N CYS A 319 0.56 -12.34 -22.69
CA CYS A 319 1.97 -12.66 -22.90
C CYS A 319 2.58 -13.52 -21.79
N ALA A 320 1.95 -13.66 -20.63
CA ALA A 320 2.50 -14.32 -19.44
C ALA A 320 3.11 -15.70 -19.71
N SER A 321 2.39 -16.57 -20.44
CA SER A 321 2.87 -17.92 -20.78
C SER A 321 4.05 -17.92 -21.73
N LYS A 322 4.15 -16.93 -22.64
CA LYS A 322 5.27 -16.78 -23.59
C LYS A 322 6.51 -16.29 -22.85
N VAL A 323 6.35 -15.27 -22.00
CA VAL A 323 7.43 -14.73 -21.17
C VAL A 323 8.00 -15.81 -20.25
N LYS A 324 7.16 -16.56 -19.54
CA LYS A 324 7.60 -17.67 -18.68
C LYS A 324 8.38 -18.73 -19.43
N ARG A 325 8.02 -19.05 -20.69
CA ARG A 325 8.70 -20.05 -21.51
C ARG A 325 10.00 -19.58 -22.12
N SER A 326 10.18 -18.27 -22.29
CA SER A 326 11.41 -17.71 -22.89
C SER A 326 12.66 -18.02 -22.07
N LYS A 327 12.53 -18.08 -20.74
CA LYS A 327 13.64 -18.18 -19.78
C LYS A 327 14.66 -17.03 -19.90
N ASP A 328 14.28 -15.96 -20.58
CA ASP A 328 15.07 -14.76 -20.75
C ASP A 328 14.81 -13.85 -19.53
N GLU A 329 15.82 -13.69 -18.68
CA GLU A 329 15.69 -12.96 -17.41
C GLU A 329 15.42 -11.47 -17.64
N ASP A 330 16.00 -10.86 -18.66
CA ASP A 330 15.77 -9.46 -19.01
C ASP A 330 14.32 -9.24 -19.47
N LEU A 331 13.82 -10.12 -20.33
CA LEU A 331 12.43 -10.07 -20.78
C LEU A 331 11.44 -10.27 -19.61
N ILE A 332 11.75 -11.21 -18.70
CA ILE A 332 10.91 -11.46 -17.51
C ILE A 332 10.90 -10.22 -16.61
N ARG A 333 12.06 -9.61 -16.36
CA ARG A 333 12.19 -8.39 -15.56
C ARG A 333 11.39 -7.23 -16.15
N ASP A 334 11.56 -6.97 -17.45
CA ASP A 334 10.87 -5.89 -18.15
C ASP A 334 9.35 -6.11 -18.16
N TRP A 335 8.89 -7.35 -18.40
CA TRP A 335 7.48 -7.69 -18.33
C TRP A 335 6.91 -7.55 -16.91
N ASN A 336 7.68 -7.90 -15.87
CA ASN A 336 7.27 -7.69 -14.48
C ASN A 336 7.14 -6.20 -14.15
N ALA A 337 8.06 -5.35 -14.63
CA ALA A 337 8.00 -3.91 -14.42
C ALA A 337 6.78 -3.26 -15.09
N LEU A 338 6.37 -3.75 -16.26
CA LEU A 338 5.19 -3.25 -16.98
C LEU A 338 3.84 -3.58 -16.30
N GLN A 339 3.81 -4.48 -15.33
CA GLN A 339 2.57 -4.86 -14.63
C GLN A 339 2.12 -3.85 -13.57
N ASP A 340 2.92 -2.83 -13.29
CA ASP A 340 2.61 -1.82 -12.29
C ASP A 340 1.28 -1.10 -12.58
N ALA A 341 0.42 -1.01 -11.56
CA ALA A 341 -0.90 -0.41 -11.67
C ALA A 341 -0.84 1.06 -12.10
N HIS A 342 0.23 1.78 -11.77
CA HIS A 342 0.42 3.18 -12.12
C HIS A 342 0.46 3.41 -13.65
N HIS A 343 1.01 2.47 -14.42
CA HIS A 343 1.03 2.57 -15.87
C HIS A 343 -0.37 2.58 -16.47
N PHE A 344 -1.29 1.78 -15.92
CA PHE A 344 -2.68 1.70 -16.37
C PHE A 344 -3.50 2.89 -15.86
N TYR A 345 -3.24 3.34 -14.63
CA TYR A 345 -3.85 4.56 -14.11
C TYR A 345 -3.54 5.77 -15.01
N SER A 346 -2.32 5.86 -15.53
CA SER A 346 -1.90 6.93 -16.44
C SER A 346 -2.66 6.93 -17.79
N LEU A 347 -3.34 5.84 -18.14
CA LEU A 347 -4.20 5.74 -19.32
C LEU A 347 -5.67 6.07 -19.00
N CYS A 348 -6.00 6.40 -17.75
CA CYS A 348 -7.36 6.73 -17.35
C CYS A 348 -7.78 8.08 -17.92
N THR A 349 -8.92 8.12 -18.61
CA THR A 349 -9.48 9.35 -19.19
C THR A 349 -10.53 10.02 -18.29
N LYS A 350 -11.04 9.29 -17.29
CA LYS A 350 -12.08 9.77 -16.37
C LYS A 350 -11.54 10.86 -15.42
N TYR A 351 -10.26 10.76 -15.04
CA TYR A 351 -9.61 11.61 -14.04
C TYR A 351 -8.50 12.48 -14.65
N SER A 352 -8.47 12.64 -15.97
CA SER A 352 -7.39 13.23 -16.76
C SER A 352 -7.21 14.76 -16.63
N ASN A 353 -7.68 15.38 -15.56
CA ASN A 353 -7.35 16.77 -15.26
C ASN A 353 -6.03 16.93 -14.48
N VAL A 354 -5.32 15.85 -14.23
CA VAL A 354 -3.98 15.89 -13.68
C VAL A 354 -3.01 15.64 -14.83
N SER A 355 -2.48 16.73 -15.37
CA SER A 355 -1.33 16.65 -16.30
C SER A 355 -0.19 15.87 -15.65
N PRO A 356 0.50 15.02 -16.43
CA PRO A 356 1.65 14.26 -15.96
C PRO A 356 2.80 15.20 -15.56
#